data_ae17ede8894303f331af3bd1e385fa6f
#
_entry.id   ae17ede8894303f331af3bd1e385fa6f
#
_cell.length_a   1.000
_cell.length_b   1.000
_cell.length_c   1.000
_cell.angle_alpha   90.00
_cell.angle_beta   90.00
_cell.angle_gamma   90.00
#
_symmetry.space_group_name_H-M   'P 1'
#
loop_
_entity.id
_entity.type
_entity.pdbx_description
1 polymer ?
#
loop_
_entity_poly.entity_id
_entity_poly.type
_entity_poly.pdbx_seq_one_letter_code
_entity_poly.pdbx_strand_id
1 'polypeptide(L)' 'MDDIHENDVVALLVDQPNEGLCRGDMGTVVHVFEATADHPGGFLVEFIDESGATQAELDIVDPSLVVKLRFRPVQEAA' A
#
# COMPACT_ATOMS: atom_id res chain seq x y z
N MET A 1 -5.18 5.61 -13.96
CA MET A 1 -4.58 5.35 -12.65
C MET A 1 -5.40 4.30 -11.94
N ASP A 2 -4.75 3.30 -11.38
CA ASP A 2 -5.46 2.27 -10.66
C ASP A 2 -6.05 2.82 -9.38
N ASP A 3 -7.31 2.53 -9.16
CA ASP A 3 -7.95 2.89 -7.90
C ASP A 3 -7.40 2.03 -6.78
N ILE A 4 -7.05 2.68 -5.69
CA ILE A 4 -6.56 2.02 -4.48
C ILE A 4 -7.71 1.93 -3.50
N HIS A 5 -7.96 0.74 -2.98
CA HIS A 5 -9.05 0.48 -2.05
C HIS A 5 -8.53 -0.21 -0.79
N GLU A 6 -9.33 -0.19 0.26
CA GLU A 6 -9.02 -0.96 1.46
C GLU A 6 -8.82 -2.44 1.12
N ASN A 7 -7.87 -3.05 1.78
CA ASN A 7 -7.45 -4.44 1.61
C ASN A 7 -6.61 -4.70 0.35
N ASP A 8 -6.39 -3.69 -0.47
CA ASP A 8 -5.47 -3.85 -1.59
C ASP A 8 -4.05 -4.04 -1.08
N VAL A 9 -3.27 -4.85 -1.80
CA VAL A 9 -1.85 -5.04 -1.53
C VAL A 9 -1.06 -4.16 -2.48
N VAL A 10 -0.11 -3.43 -1.92
CA VAL A 10 0.76 -2.53 -2.69
C VAL A 10 2.22 -2.81 -2.35
N ALA A 11 3.11 -2.42 -3.25
CA ALA A 11 4.54 -2.47 -3.01
C ALA A 11 5.14 -1.09 -3.18
N LEU A 12 6.13 -0.76 -2.35
CA LEU A 12 6.84 0.50 -2.44
C LEU A 12 7.69 0.55 -3.71
N LEU A 13 7.66 1.67 -4.39
CA LEU A 13 8.51 1.93 -5.55
C LEU A 13 9.77 2.72 -5.19
N VAL A 14 9.87 3.18 -3.95
CA VAL A 14 11.00 3.95 -3.44
C VAL A 14 11.37 3.47 -2.05
N ASP A 15 12.61 3.71 -1.65
CA ASP A 15 13.04 3.43 -0.28
C ASP A 15 12.42 4.45 0.67
N GLN A 16 12.10 3.99 1.88
CA GLN A 16 11.63 4.85 2.98
C GLN A 16 12.54 4.60 4.19
N PRO A 17 13.77 5.10 4.16
CA PRO A 17 14.76 4.75 5.18
C PRO A 17 14.37 5.21 6.59
N ASN A 18 13.66 6.32 6.70
CA ASN A 18 13.20 6.79 8.01
C ASN A 18 12.20 5.84 8.67
N GLU A 19 11.56 5.00 7.86
CA GLU A 19 10.58 4.02 8.34
C GLU A 19 11.17 2.60 8.35
N GLY A 20 12.42 2.45 7.96
CA GLY A 20 13.04 1.14 7.87
C GLY A 20 12.51 0.30 6.73
N LEU A 21 11.95 0.92 5.70
CA LEU A 21 11.34 0.24 4.57
C LEU A 21 12.16 0.45 3.31
N CYS A 22 12.12 -0.52 2.44
CA CYS A 22 12.85 -0.51 1.18
C CYS A 22 11.91 -0.64 -0.01
N ARG A 23 12.38 -0.16 -1.15
CA ARG A 23 11.68 -0.41 -2.41
C ARG A 23 11.38 -1.89 -2.54
N GLY A 24 10.15 -2.21 -2.92
CA GLY A 24 9.71 -3.58 -3.07
C GLY A 24 9.01 -4.16 -1.85
N ASP A 25 9.10 -3.50 -0.70
CA ASP A 25 8.36 -3.95 0.47
C ASP A 25 6.87 -3.86 0.22
N MET A 26 6.15 -4.89 0.63
CA MET A 26 4.71 -4.99 0.42
C MET A 26 3.95 -4.62 1.68
N GLY A 27 2.83 -3.95 1.48
CA GLY A 27 1.92 -3.62 2.56
C GLY A 27 0.48 -3.74 2.13
N THR A 28 -0.41 -3.63 3.09
CA THR A 28 -1.85 -3.70 2.87
C THR A 28 -2.47 -2.34 3.16
N VAL A 29 -3.33 -1.88 2.26
CA VAL A 29 -4.09 -0.65 2.48
C VAL A 29 -5.15 -0.91 3.53
N VAL A 30 -5.04 -0.20 4.66
CA VAL A 30 -5.97 -0.39 5.78
C VAL A 30 -7.02 0.72 5.86
N HIS A 31 -6.78 1.85 5.20
CA HIS A 31 -7.75 2.93 5.16
C HIS A 31 -7.49 3.83 3.96
N VAL A 32 -8.57 4.36 3.38
CA VAL A 32 -8.49 5.32 2.28
C VAL A 32 -9.14 6.61 2.75
N PHE A 33 -8.42 7.74 2.57
CA PHE A 33 -8.89 9.06 2.96
C PHE A 33 -9.32 9.84 1.73
N GLU A 34 -10.46 10.49 1.81
CA GLU A 34 -10.88 11.42 0.78
C GLU A 34 -10.22 12.78 1.02
N ALA A 35 -9.98 13.50 -0.07
CA ALA A 35 -9.46 14.86 0.03
C ALA A 35 -10.46 15.76 0.72
N THR A 36 -9.97 16.59 1.63
CA THR A 36 -10.77 17.62 2.31
C THR A 36 -10.09 18.97 2.14
N ALA A 37 -10.69 20.03 2.69
CA ALA A 37 -10.08 21.35 2.65
C ALA A 37 -8.74 21.37 3.41
N ASP A 38 -8.60 20.53 4.43
CA ASP A 38 -7.45 20.55 5.33
C ASP A 38 -6.47 19.40 5.09
N HIS A 39 -6.84 18.41 4.30
CA HIS A 39 -6.02 17.21 4.09
C HIS A 39 -6.17 16.70 2.67
N PRO A 40 -5.06 16.47 1.97
CA PRO A 40 -5.13 15.81 0.66
C PRO A 40 -5.58 14.36 0.84
N GLY A 41 -6.21 13.84 -0.17
CA GLY A 41 -6.59 12.43 -0.18
C GLY A 41 -5.36 11.54 -0.17
N GLY A 42 -5.55 10.29 0.23
CA GLY A 42 -4.46 9.33 0.30
C GLY A 42 -4.92 8.04 0.93
N PHE A 43 -3.96 7.25 1.36
CA PHE A 43 -4.27 5.97 1.99
C PHE A 43 -3.20 5.58 2.99
N LEU A 44 -3.64 4.85 3.99
CA LEU A 44 -2.77 4.32 5.04
C LEU A 44 -2.41 2.89 4.68
N VAL A 45 -1.11 2.60 4.66
CA VAL A 45 -0.60 1.27 4.33
C VAL A 45 0.13 0.70 5.54
N GLU A 46 -0.24 -0.51 5.93
CA GLU A 46 0.41 -1.23 7.00
C GLU A 46 1.38 -2.23 6.40
N PHE A 47 2.64 -2.15 6.83
CA PHE A 47 3.70 -3.08 6.44
C PHE A 47 3.96 -4.02 7.59
N ILE A 48 3.99 -5.31 7.31
CA ILE A 48 4.26 -6.32 8.32
C ILE A 48 5.60 -6.98 8.03
N ASP A 49 6.24 -7.47 9.09
CA ASP A 49 7.48 -8.23 8.95
C ASP A 49 7.19 -9.71 8.72
N GLU A 50 8.25 -10.52 8.64
CA GLU A 50 8.14 -11.96 8.38
C GLU A 50 7.33 -12.69 9.44
N SER A 51 7.28 -12.15 10.65
CA SER A 51 6.52 -12.78 11.75
C SER A 51 5.05 -12.40 11.73
N GLY A 52 4.66 -11.46 10.87
CA GLY A 52 3.28 -10.96 10.82
C GLY A 52 3.02 -9.77 11.75
N ALA A 53 4.04 -9.28 12.43
CA ALA A 53 3.90 -8.11 13.28
C ALA A 53 3.98 -6.83 12.44
N THR A 54 3.24 -5.81 12.85
CA THR A 54 3.28 -4.51 12.17
C THR A 54 4.68 -3.90 12.32
N GLN A 55 5.34 -3.67 11.20
CA GLN A 55 6.64 -3.02 11.18
C GLN A 55 6.49 -1.51 11.09
N ALA A 56 5.59 -1.04 10.24
CA ALA A 56 5.39 0.39 10.02
C ALA A 56 4.03 0.63 9.38
N GLU A 57 3.54 1.85 9.56
CA GLU A 57 2.36 2.33 8.85
C GLU A 57 2.74 3.62 8.15
N LEU A 58 2.41 3.74 6.87
CA LEU A 58 2.69 4.95 6.10
C LEU A 58 1.39 5.56 5.60
N ASP A 59 1.28 6.87 5.79
CA ASP A 59 0.23 7.67 5.16
C ASP A 59 0.76 8.12 3.80
N ILE A 60 0.22 7.54 2.74
CA ILE A 60 0.68 7.79 1.38
C ILE A 60 -0.30 8.72 0.67
N VAL A 61 0.19 9.90 0.35
CA VAL A 61 -0.58 10.94 -0.34
C VAL A 61 -0.34 10.88 -1.85
N ASP A 62 0.86 10.49 -2.24
CA ASP A 62 1.23 10.41 -3.66
C ASP A 62 1.16 8.94 -4.12
N PRO A 63 0.14 8.56 -4.90
CA PRO A 63 -0.02 7.17 -5.32
C PRO A 63 1.10 6.67 -6.23
N SER A 64 1.92 7.57 -6.79
CA SER A 64 3.06 7.15 -7.62
C SER A 64 4.18 6.50 -6.80
N LEU A 65 4.13 6.57 -5.47
CA LEU A 65 5.13 5.94 -4.60
C LEU A 65 4.91 4.44 -4.45
N VAL A 66 3.77 3.93 -4.89
CA VAL A 66 3.44 2.51 -4.75
C VAL A 66 2.88 1.98 -6.05
N VAL A 67 2.91 0.66 -6.16
CA VAL A 67 2.22 -0.06 -7.23
C VAL A 67 1.25 -1.04 -6.60
N LYS A 68 0.03 -1.06 -7.10
CA LYS A 68 -0.97 -2.03 -6.66
C LYS A 68 -0.64 -3.37 -7.29
N LEU A 69 -0.58 -4.38 -6.44
CA LEU A 69 -0.33 -5.75 -6.89
C LEU A 69 -1.65 -6.41 -7.25
N ARG A 70 -1.64 -7.15 -8.32
CA ARG A 70 -2.81 -7.87 -8.81
C ARG A 70 -2.53 -9.35 -8.81
N PHE A 71 -3.48 -10.09 -8.32
CA PHE A 71 -3.44 -11.53 -8.38
C PHE A 71 -4.35 -11.97 -9.51
N ARG A 72 -3.86 -12.86 -10.36
CA ARG A 72 -4.73 -13.42 -11.38
C ARG A 72 -5.75 -14.31 -10.69
N PRO A 73 -7.03 -14.19 -11.04
CA PRO A 73 -8.00 -15.14 -10.52
C PRO A 73 -7.63 -16.54 -10.98
N VAL A 74 -7.91 -17.51 -10.10
CA VAL A 74 -7.72 -18.91 -10.46
C VAL A 74 -8.65 -19.22 -11.61
N GLN A 75 -8.07 -19.68 -12.70
CA GLN A 75 -8.86 -20.11 -13.85
C GLN A 75 -9.06 -21.61 -13.74
N GLU A 76 -10.31 -22.02 -13.71
CA GLU A 76 -10.60 -23.43 -13.75
C GLU A 76 -10.28 -23.95 -15.15
N ALA A 77 -9.61 -25.10 -15.18
CA ALA A 77 -9.39 -25.75 -16.44
C ALA A 77 -10.74 -26.16 -17.03
N ALA A 78 -10.96 -25.70 -18.21
CA ALA A 78 -12.20 -26.05 -18.89
C ALA A 78 -12.19 -27.52 -19.30
#